data_a3515d90a453df9e7c7b8950d27b6203
#
_entry.id   a3515d90a453df9e7c7b8950d27b6203
#
_cell.length_a   1.000
_cell.length_b   1.000
_cell.length_c   1.000
_cell.angle_alpha   90.00
_cell.angle_beta   90.00
_cell.angle_gamma   90.00
#
_symmetry.space_group_name_H-M   'P 1'
#
loop_
_entity.id
_entity.type
_entity.pdbx_description
1 polymer ?
#
loop_
_entity_poly.entity_id
_entity_poly.type
_entity_poly.pdbx_seq_one_letter_code
_entity_poly.pdbx_strand_id
1 'polypeptide(L)'
;MNDITHRLTEFILDEAQMLDDGRFPEWLDLFTDDARYWIPIAPGQTDPLLHNSLMYEDKLLLRIRVERLSGARTYSEQPRSRCHHLLQTPRVESLDEARGEFRVRTAFHYVETRLDRQTLYAGWATHHLVTEGDRLRIRLKRIDLVNGDAAFGNISLFM
;
A
#
# COMPACT_ATOMS: atom_id res chain seq x y z
N MET A 1 -13.30 -20.40 -9.78
CA MET A 1 -13.06 -19.11 -9.10
C MET A 1 -14.05 -18.09 -9.64
N ASN A 2 -14.72 -17.38 -8.76
CA ASN A 2 -15.62 -16.33 -9.18
C ASN A 2 -14.82 -15.24 -9.93
N ASP A 3 -15.38 -14.69 -11.01
CA ASP A 3 -14.73 -13.67 -11.83
C ASP A 3 -14.29 -12.46 -10.99
N ILE A 4 -15.14 -11.97 -10.09
CA ILE A 4 -14.80 -10.84 -9.24
C ILE A 4 -13.63 -11.16 -8.30
N THR A 5 -13.59 -12.37 -7.73
CA THR A 5 -12.49 -12.79 -6.86
C THR A 5 -11.17 -12.80 -7.64
N HIS A 6 -11.18 -13.28 -8.86
CA HIS A 6 -10.01 -13.25 -9.73
C HIS A 6 -9.56 -11.81 -10.02
N ARG A 7 -10.50 -10.93 -10.39
CA ARG A 7 -10.19 -9.52 -10.64
C ARG A 7 -9.58 -8.83 -9.41
N LEU A 8 -10.12 -9.11 -8.22
CA LEU A 8 -9.58 -8.54 -6.97
C LEU A 8 -8.16 -9.05 -6.71
N THR A 9 -7.93 -10.32 -6.90
CA THR A 9 -6.60 -10.93 -6.73
C THR A 9 -5.58 -10.32 -7.69
N GLU A 10 -5.92 -10.24 -8.98
CA GLU A 10 -5.04 -9.63 -9.98
C GLU A 10 -4.75 -8.15 -9.67
N PHE A 11 -5.76 -7.41 -9.22
CA PHE A 11 -5.58 -6.01 -8.83
C PHE A 11 -4.51 -5.87 -7.74
N ILE A 12 -4.56 -6.71 -6.70
CA ILE A 12 -3.59 -6.66 -5.59
C ILE A 12 -2.17 -7.01 -6.08
N LEU A 13 -2.05 -8.02 -6.93
CA LEU A 13 -0.76 -8.42 -7.49
C LEU A 13 -0.18 -7.34 -8.41
N ASP A 14 -1.01 -6.74 -9.25
CA ASP A 14 -0.60 -5.66 -10.15
C ASP A 14 -0.18 -4.41 -9.37
N GLU A 15 -0.88 -4.09 -8.30
CA GLU A 15 -0.55 -2.94 -7.45
C GLU A 15 0.85 -3.08 -6.85
N ALA A 16 1.16 -4.26 -6.31
CA ALA A 16 2.48 -4.55 -5.78
C ALA A 16 3.56 -4.48 -6.88
N GLN A 17 3.26 -4.98 -8.06
CA GLN A 17 4.19 -4.93 -9.20
C GLN A 17 4.46 -3.49 -9.64
N MET A 18 3.46 -2.62 -9.63
CA MET A 18 3.66 -1.20 -9.93
C MET A 18 4.66 -0.56 -8.98
N LEU A 19 4.54 -0.86 -7.68
CA LEU A 19 5.47 -0.34 -6.68
C LEU A 19 6.89 -0.88 -6.89
N ASP A 20 7.03 -2.16 -7.17
CA ASP A 20 8.33 -2.79 -7.40
C ASP A 20 9.00 -2.24 -8.67
N ASP A 21 8.21 -1.90 -9.68
CA ASP A 21 8.69 -1.31 -10.93
C ASP A 21 8.96 0.20 -10.82
N GLY A 22 8.62 0.82 -9.69
CA GLY A 22 8.77 2.26 -9.51
C GLY A 22 7.76 3.10 -10.31
N ARG A 23 6.63 2.51 -10.70
CA ARG A 23 5.55 3.20 -11.43
C ARG A 23 4.62 3.92 -10.46
N PHE A 24 5.16 4.85 -9.69
CA PHE A 24 4.45 5.54 -8.63
C PHE A 24 3.29 6.42 -9.10
N PRO A 25 3.40 7.17 -10.21
CA PRO A 25 2.25 7.94 -10.72
C PRO A 25 1.07 7.05 -11.10
N GLU A 26 1.30 5.90 -11.72
CA GLU A 26 0.23 4.94 -12.03
C GLU A 26 -0.38 4.35 -10.75
N TRP A 27 0.47 4.05 -9.76
CA TRP A 27 0.04 3.55 -8.46
C TRP A 27 -0.87 4.58 -7.75
N LEU A 28 -0.48 5.86 -7.74
CA LEU A 28 -1.29 6.93 -7.15
C LEU A 28 -2.68 7.01 -7.79
N ASP A 29 -2.76 6.80 -9.09
CA ASP A 29 -4.03 6.83 -9.84
C ASP A 29 -5.00 5.71 -9.44
N LEU A 30 -4.52 4.67 -8.77
CA LEU A 30 -5.39 3.62 -8.24
C LEU A 30 -6.24 4.09 -7.06
N PHE A 31 -5.87 5.18 -6.40
CA PHE A 31 -6.55 5.67 -5.20
C PHE A 31 -7.71 6.60 -5.55
N THR A 32 -8.81 6.46 -4.82
CA THR A 32 -9.94 7.42 -4.90
C THR A 32 -9.52 8.77 -4.33
N ASP A 33 -10.29 9.82 -4.61
CA ASP A 33 -9.95 11.17 -4.13
C ASP A 33 -10.03 11.28 -2.61
N ASP A 34 -10.89 10.49 -1.97
CA ASP A 34 -11.05 10.43 -0.52
C ASP A 34 -10.22 9.34 0.16
N ALA A 35 -9.26 8.76 -0.57
CA ALA A 35 -8.49 7.62 -0.09
C ALA A 35 -7.57 7.95 1.09
N ARG A 36 -7.20 6.90 1.81
CA ARG A 36 -6.21 6.95 2.89
C ARG A 36 -5.20 5.80 2.74
N TYR A 37 -3.96 6.11 3.07
CA TYR A 37 -2.88 5.14 3.25
C TYR A 37 -2.49 5.17 4.72
N TRP A 38 -2.66 4.05 5.41
CA TRP A 38 -2.58 4.01 6.87
C TRP A 38 -1.70 2.87 7.36
N ILE A 39 -0.70 3.22 8.18
CA ILE A 39 0.12 2.26 8.91
C ILE A 39 -0.05 2.57 10.40
N PRO A 40 -0.92 1.85 11.13
CA PRO A 40 -1.08 2.05 12.57
C PRO A 40 0.15 1.58 13.34
N ILE A 41 0.35 2.11 14.54
CA ILE A 41 1.47 1.72 15.41
C ILE A 41 1.25 0.33 15.99
N ALA A 42 0.00 0.01 16.37
CA ALA A 42 -0.31 -1.23 17.04
C ALA A 42 -1.42 -2.00 16.32
N PRO A 43 -1.36 -3.35 16.32
CA PRO A 43 -2.46 -4.16 15.81
C PRO A 43 -3.76 -3.86 16.53
N GLY A 44 -4.88 -3.98 15.81
CA GLY A 44 -6.21 -3.77 16.41
C GLY A 44 -6.65 -2.33 16.54
N GLN A 45 -5.83 -1.35 16.16
CA GLN A 45 -6.27 0.05 16.10
C GLN A 45 -7.35 0.18 15.03
N THR A 46 -8.49 0.75 15.40
CA THR A 46 -9.65 0.91 14.50
C THR A 46 -9.89 2.36 14.11
N ASP A 47 -9.39 3.30 14.89
CA ASP A 47 -9.61 4.73 14.66
C ASP A 47 -8.27 5.47 14.59
N PRO A 48 -7.88 5.94 13.39
CA PRO A 48 -6.62 6.66 13.23
C PRO A 48 -6.60 8.05 13.88
N LEU A 49 -7.77 8.58 14.27
CA LEU A 49 -7.87 9.89 14.92
C LEU A 49 -7.65 9.81 16.43
N LEU A 50 -7.86 8.63 17.03
CA LEU A 50 -7.73 8.42 18.48
C LEU A 50 -6.33 7.95 18.89
N HIS A 51 -5.53 7.47 17.95
CA HIS A 51 -4.21 6.89 18.22
C HIS A 51 -3.19 7.41 17.23
N ASN A 52 -1.94 7.44 17.67
CA ASN A 52 -0.83 7.76 16.76
C ASN A 52 -0.68 6.66 15.70
N SER A 53 -0.22 7.06 14.53
CA SER A 53 0.07 6.18 13.42
C SER A 53 1.52 6.37 12.98
N LEU A 54 2.13 5.32 12.43
CA LEU A 54 3.39 5.46 11.71
C LEU A 54 3.18 6.29 10.45
N MET A 55 2.03 6.13 9.82
CA MET A 55 1.66 6.87 8.63
C MET A 55 0.14 6.91 8.51
N TYR A 56 -0.42 8.08 8.26
CA TYR A 56 -1.83 8.25 7.94
C TYR A 56 -1.94 9.40 6.95
N GLU A 57 -2.04 9.07 5.67
CA GLU A 57 -1.92 10.04 4.60
C GLU A 57 -3.13 10.01 3.67
N ASP A 58 -3.60 11.20 3.30
CA ASP A 58 -4.61 11.38 2.26
C ASP A 58 -3.96 11.39 0.87
N LYS A 59 -4.78 11.50 -0.16
CA LYS A 59 -4.29 11.45 -1.54
C LYS A 59 -3.36 12.63 -1.88
N LEU A 60 -3.56 13.80 -1.26
CA LEU A 60 -2.69 14.95 -1.48
C LEU A 60 -1.27 14.68 -0.95
N LEU A 61 -1.16 14.15 0.25
CA LEU A 61 0.14 13.78 0.83
C LEU A 61 0.82 12.68 0.02
N LEU A 62 0.06 11.68 -0.44
CA LEU A 62 0.59 10.63 -1.32
C LEU A 62 1.13 11.23 -2.63
N ARG A 63 0.41 12.18 -3.20
CA ARG A 63 0.85 12.87 -4.43
C ARG A 63 2.18 13.60 -4.22
N ILE A 64 2.33 14.30 -3.11
CA ILE A 64 3.56 15.01 -2.78
C ILE A 64 4.73 14.02 -2.68
N ARG A 65 4.52 12.88 -2.03
CA ARG A 65 5.54 11.82 -1.93
C ARG A 65 5.90 11.25 -3.29
N VAL A 66 4.90 10.94 -4.11
CA VAL A 66 5.11 10.41 -5.46
C VAL A 66 5.89 11.41 -6.31
N GLU A 67 5.58 12.69 -6.24
CA GLU A 67 6.32 13.73 -6.96
C GLU A 67 7.78 13.79 -6.53
N ARG A 68 8.08 13.65 -5.25
CA ARG A 68 9.46 13.57 -4.76
C ARG A 68 10.19 12.35 -5.31
N LEU A 69 9.55 11.19 -5.31
CA LEU A 69 10.16 9.95 -5.79
C LEU A 69 10.34 9.96 -7.30
N SER A 70 9.41 10.57 -8.04
CA SER A 70 9.47 10.69 -9.50
C SER A 70 10.47 11.75 -9.95
N GLY A 71 10.77 12.73 -9.09
CA GLY A 71 11.82 13.69 -9.32
C GLY A 71 13.18 13.02 -9.30
N ALA A 72 13.71 12.64 -10.46
CA ALA A 72 15.08 12.13 -10.63
C ALA A 72 16.16 13.07 -10.08
N ARG A 73 15.75 14.13 -9.46
CA ARG A 73 16.52 15.31 -9.07
C ARG A 73 16.73 15.43 -7.58
N THR A 74 16.17 14.54 -6.78
CA THR A 74 16.47 14.50 -5.37
C THR A 74 17.84 13.89 -5.21
N TYR A 75 18.84 14.76 -5.27
CA TYR A 75 20.24 14.42 -5.04
C TYR A 75 20.46 13.67 -3.73
N SER A 76 19.52 13.81 -2.78
CA SER A 76 19.54 13.11 -1.49
C SER A 76 19.26 11.62 -1.60
N GLU A 77 18.72 11.13 -2.72
CA GLU A 77 18.44 9.71 -2.97
C GLU A 77 19.24 9.15 -4.16
N GLN A 78 20.51 9.43 -4.19
CA GLN A 78 21.41 8.81 -5.16
C GLN A 78 22.38 7.89 -4.42
N PRO A 79 22.38 6.56 -4.68
CA PRO A 79 21.47 5.83 -5.57
C PRO A 79 20.08 5.66 -4.95
N ARG A 80 19.08 5.47 -5.84
CA ARG A 80 17.67 5.34 -5.42
C ARG A 80 17.45 4.10 -4.59
N SER A 81 16.55 4.22 -3.61
CA SER A 81 15.99 3.07 -2.93
C SER A 81 15.19 2.22 -3.93
N ARG A 82 15.25 0.92 -3.74
CA ARG A 82 14.46 -0.06 -4.51
C ARG A 82 13.65 -0.88 -3.54
N CYS A 83 12.54 -1.41 -4.01
CA CYS A 83 11.69 -2.26 -3.19
C CYS A 83 11.30 -3.54 -3.92
N HIS A 84 10.91 -4.51 -3.13
CA HIS A 84 10.41 -5.79 -3.63
C HIS A 84 9.35 -6.32 -2.69
N HIS A 85 8.19 -6.67 -3.23
CA HIS A 85 7.09 -7.29 -2.49
C HIS A 85 7.05 -8.79 -2.76
N LEU A 86 6.85 -9.58 -1.72
CA LEU A 86 6.49 -10.97 -1.81
C LEU A 86 5.15 -11.15 -1.12
N LEU A 87 4.11 -11.48 -1.88
CA LEU A 87 2.75 -11.62 -1.39
C LEU A 87 2.35 -13.07 -1.26
N GLN A 88 1.63 -13.40 -0.21
CA GLN A 88 0.81 -14.60 -0.20
C GLN A 88 -0.44 -14.36 -1.04
N THR A 89 -1.18 -15.42 -1.33
CA THR A 89 -2.45 -15.31 -2.06
C THR A 89 -3.40 -14.36 -1.35
N PRO A 90 -3.88 -13.30 -2.02
CA PRO A 90 -4.87 -12.40 -1.44
C PRO A 90 -6.14 -13.13 -1.01
N ARG A 91 -6.69 -12.75 0.13
CA ARG A 91 -7.92 -13.32 0.68
C ARG A 91 -9.02 -12.28 0.69
N VAL A 92 -10.09 -12.55 -0.02
CA VAL A 92 -11.28 -11.70 -0.01
C VAL A 92 -12.03 -11.92 1.29
N GLU A 93 -12.09 -10.87 2.12
CA GLU A 93 -12.76 -10.92 3.42
C GLU A 93 -14.21 -10.48 3.35
N SER A 94 -14.53 -9.53 2.48
CA SER A 94 -15.90 -9.13 2.24
C SER A 94 -16.10 -8.77 0.77
N LEU A 95 -17.29 -9.08 0.26
CA LEU A 95 -17.59 -8.93 -1.15
C LEU A 95 -19.05 -8.48 -1.27
N ASP A 96 -19.25 -7.22 -1.65
CA ASP A 96 -20.56 -6.62 -1.90
C ASP A 96 -20.60 -6.08 -3.32
N GLU A 97 -20.98 -6.94 -4.26
CA GLU A 97 -21.04 -6.59 -5.68
C GLU A 97 -22.12 -5.55 -5.96
N ALA A 98 -23.20 -5.56 -5.20
CA ALA A 98 -24.30 -4.61 -5.39
C ALA A 98 -23.86 -3.17 -5.09
N ARG A 99 -23.02 -2.99 -4.05
CA ARG A 99 -22.48 -1.69 -3.67
C ARG A 99 -21.14 -1.41 -4.34
N GLY A 100 -20.51 -2.41 -4.95
CA GLY A 100 -19.18 -2.29 -5.51
C GLY A 100 -18.13 -2.03 -4.43
N GLU A 101 -18.24 -2.68 -3.29
CA GLU A 101 -17.32 -2.51 -2.17
C GLU A 101 -16.73 -3.86 -1.76
N PHE A 102 -15.41 -3.91 -1.60
CA PHE A 102 -14.70 -5.15 -1.33
C PHE A 102 -13.60 -4.91 -0.30
N ARG A 103 -13.34 -5.93 0.51
CA ARG A 103 -12.19 -5.91 1.41
C ARG A 103 -11.34 -7.14 1.17
N VAL A 104 -10.05 -6.91 0.93
CA VAL A 104 -9.08 -7.97 0.63
C VAL A 104 -7.90 -7.83 1.58
N ARG A 105 -7.50 -8.93 2.20
CA ARG A 105 -6.37 -8.98 3.11
C ARG A 105 -5.28 -9.89 2.55
N THR A 106 -4.03 -9.40 2.56
CA THR A 106 -2.89 -10.11 1.99
C THR A 106 -1.72 -10.06 2.95
N ALA A 107 -1.18 -11.21 3.32
CA ALA A 107 0.08 -11.26 4.07
C ALA A 107 1.23 -11.02 3.10
N PHE A 108 2.25 -10.29 3.55
CA PHE A 108 3.35 -9.89 2.67
C PHE A 108 4.68 -9.80 3.42
N HIS A 109 5.75 -9.94 2.64
CA HIS A 109 7.07 -9.44 2.98
C HIS A 109 7.42 -8.31 2.03
N TYR A 110 8.05 -7.30 2.55
CA TYR A 110 8.45 -6.12 1.79
C TYR A 110 9.89 -5.78 2.12
N VAL A 111 10.71 -5.63 1.10
CA VAL A 111 12.13 -5.32 1.24
C VAL A 111 12.41 -3.98 0.60
N GLU A 112 13.06 -3.08 1.34
CA GLU A 112 13.68 -1.88 0.78
C GLU A 112 15.19 -2.04 0.77
N THR A 113 15.83 -1.67 -0.33
CA THR A 113 17.27 -1.67 -0.44
C THR A 113 17.79 -0.29 -0.83
N ARG A 114 18.90 0.09 -0.24
CA ARG A 114 19.66 1.26 -0.65
C ARG A 114 21.14 0.94 -0.50
N LEU A 115 21.88 0.90 -1.62
CA LEU A 115 23.25 0.39 -1.65
C LEU A 115 23.29 -1.06 -1.13
N ASP A 116 24.14 -1.33 -0.14
CA ASP A 116 24.28 -2.65 0.49
C ASP A 116 23.33 -2.86 1.69
N ARG A 117 22.53 -1.83 2.03
CA ARG A 117 21.59 -1.91 3.13
C ARG A 117 20.28 -2.50 2.64
N GLN A 118 19.79 -3.52 3.34
CA GLN A 118 18.52 -4.18 3.07
C GLN A 118 17.68 -4.22 4.35
N THR A 119 16.44 -3.75 4.27
CA THR A 119 15.51 -3.76 5.41
C THR A 119 14.28 -4.56 5.03
N LEU A 120 13.88 -5.51 5.88
CA LEU A 120 12.71 -6.36 5.71
C LEU A 120 11.60 -5.89 6.62
N TYR A 121 10.41 -5.75 6.05
CA TYR A 121 9.16 -5.51 6.77
C TYR A 121 8.21 -6.66 6.47
N ALA A 122 7.49 -7.11 7.48
CA ALA A 122 6.50 -8.17 7.34
C ALA A 122 5.18 -7.77 7.99
N GLY A 123 4.07 -8.14 7.38
CA GLY A 123 2.76 -7.80 7.91
C GLY A 123 1.62 -8.19 6.99
N TRP A 124 0.53 -7.46 7.12
CA TRP A 124 -0.69 -7.65 6.34
C TRP A 124 -1.13 -6.33 5.73
N ALA A 125 -1.51 -6.38 4.47
CA ALA A 125 -2.15 -5.27 3.77
C ALA A 125 -3.64 -5.56 3.68
N THR A 126 -4.46 -4.64 4.17
CA THR A 126 -5.92 -4.67 3.99
C THR A 126 -6.30 -3.58 3.02
N HIS A 127 -6.87 -3.98 1.89
CA HIS A 127 -7.36 -3.05 0.87
C HIS A 127 -8.87 -2.97 0.96
N HIS A 128 -9.40 -1.76 1.11
CA HIS A 128 -10.81 -1.47 0.87
C HIS A 128 -10.90 -0.96 -0.57
N LEU A 129 -11.46 -1.79 -1.43
CA LEU A 129 -11.59 -1.50 -2.85
C LEU A 129 -13.02 -1.11 -3.18
N VAL A 130 -13.16 -0.23 -4.15
CA VAL A 130 -14.47 0.21 -4.67
C VAL A 130 -14.44 0.17 -6.18
N THR A 131 -15.61 -0.03 -6.78
CA THR A 131 -15.77 0.14 -8.23
C THR A 131 -16.12 1.59 -8.56
N GLU A 132 -15.42 2.16 -9.52
CA GLU A 132 -15.77 3.41 -10.18
C GLU A 132 -15.86 3.14 -11.68
N GLY A 133 -17.08 3.07 -12.20
CA GLY A 133 -17.30 2.57 -13.56
C GLY A 133 -16.84 1.12 -13.66
N ASP A 134 -15.96 0.83 -14.62
CA ASP A 134 -15.43 -0.51 -14.83
C ASP A 134 -14.11 -0.75 -14.05
N ARG A 135 -13.65 0.23 -13.29
CA ARG A 135 -12.36 0.17 -12.60
C ARG A 135 -12.53 -0.16 -11.14
N LEU A 136 -11.58 -0.93 -10.61
CA LEU A 136 -11.35 -1.06 -9.18
C LEU A 136 -10.43 0.07 -8.73
N ARG A 137 -10.75 0.68 -7.58
CA ARG A 137 -9.94 1.72 -6.98
C ARG A 137 -9.77 1.49 -5.49
N ILE A 138 -8.71 2.04 -4.91
CA ILE A 138 -8.39 1.89 -3.50
C ILE A 138 -8.99 3.07 -2.73
N ARG A 139 -9.88 2.79 -1.79
CA ARG A 139 -10.37 3.78 -0.83
C ARG A 139 -9.54 3.81 0.44
N LEU A 140 -9.07 2.66 0.89
CA LEU A 140 -8.16 2.55 2.03
C LEU A 140 -7.15 1.43 1.78
N LYS A 141 -5.88 1.74 2.01
CA LYS A 141 -4.83 0.73 2.12
C LYS A 141 -4.27 0.81 3.53
N ARG A 142 -4.54 -0.21 4.33
CA ARG A 142 -4.06 -0.34 5.70
C ARG A 142 -2.95 -1.38 5.75
N ILE A 143 -1.83 -1.00 6.37
CA ILE A 143 -0.68 -1.89 6.58
C ILE A 143 -0.53 -2.15 8.06
N ASP A 144 -0.69 -3.39 8.48
CA ASP A 144 -0.43 -3.83 9.85
C ASP A 144 0.89 -4.59 9.88
N LEU A 145 1.92 -3.97 10.45
CA LEU A 145 3.24 -4.58 10.58
C LEU A 145 3.29 -5.50 11.80
N VAL A 146 4.02 -6.61 11.68
CA VAL A 146 4.17 -7.59 12.75
C VAL A 146 4.73 -6.95 14.02
N ASN A 147 5.65 -6.00 13.86
CA ASN A 147 6.28 -5.27 14.96
C ASN A 147 6.13 -3.76 14.80
N GLY A 148 4.91 -3.31 14.47
CA GLY A 148 4.60 -1.90 14.23
C GLY A 148 4.93 -0.97 15.39
N ASP A 149 5.02 -1.49 16.60
CA ASP A 149 5.39 -0.75 17.81
C ASP A 149 6.92 -0.66 18.02
N ALA A 150 7.72 -1.30 17.19
CA ALA A 150 9.16 -1.20 17.26
C ALA A 150 9.67 0.11 16.68
N ALA A 151 10.87 0.50 17.06
CA ALA A 151 11.53 1.65 16.45
C ALA A 151 11.98 1.29 15.03
N PHE A 152 11.39 1.93 14.04
CA PHE A 152 11.78 1.78 12.65
C PHE A 152 12.71 2.89 12.22
N GLY A 153 13.61 2.56 11.30
CA GLY A 153 14.26 3.55 10.48
C GLY A 153 13.27 4.21 9.51
N ASN A 154 13.79 5.04 8.65
CA ASN A 154 12.97 5.73 7.66
C ASN A 154 12.46 4.76 6.59
N ILE A 155 11.14 4.67 6.43
CA ILE A 155 10.51 3.94 5.33
C ILE A 155 10.46 4.89 4.13
N SER A 156 11.25 4.60 3.10
CA SER A 156 11.45 5.53 1.99
C SER A 156 10.39 5.41 0.89
N LEU A 157 9.84 4.21 0.72
CA LEU A 157 8.90 3.91 -0.36
C LEU A 157 7.54 3.48 0.22
N PHE A 158 6.73 2.82 -0.61
CA PHE A 158 5.40 2.37 -0.21
C PHE A 158 5.35 0.84 -0.11
N MET A 159 4.73 0.35 0.97
CA MET A 159 4.44 -1.07 1.16
C MET A 159 3.15 -1.48 0.49
#